data_a14e3c286ac14e112f42e0d0f73d7efa
#
_entry.id   a14e3c286ac14e112f42e0d0f73d7efa
#
_cell.length_a   1.000
_cell.length_b   1.000
_cell.length_c   1.000
_cell.angle_alpha   90.00
_cell.angle_beta   90.00
_cell.angle_gamma   90.00
#
_symmetry.space_group_name_H-M   'P 1'
#
loop_
_entity.id
_entity.type
_entity.pdbx_description
1 polymer ?
#
loop_
_entity_poly.entity_id
_entity_poly.type
_entity_poly.pdbx_seq_one_letter_code
_entity_poly.pdbx_strand_id
1 'polypeptide(L)'
;MFEQTFKNIDDILHKDAGCGSELDYVEQTSWVLFLKYLDDLENDKQTAAELTGKTYTNIIAPEYQWAVWAAPKLNNGKIDHNAFTGDDLLDFVNQKLFPYLKKFKTSAESANTIEYKVGEIFSELKNRIQSGYNLREVVNLID
;
A
#
# COMPACT_ATOMS: atom_id res chain seq x y z
N MET A 1 0.28 -7.96 -20.28
CA MET A 1 -0.71 -7.09 -19.63
C MET A 1 -0.09 -6.29 -18.49
N PHE A 2 0.58 -6.94 -17.55
CA PHE A 2 1.26 -6.23 -16.45
C PHE A 2 2.55 -5.54 -16.87
N GLU A 3 3.18 -5.98 -17.95
CA GLU A 3 4.45 -5.43 -18.44
C GLU A 3 4.35 -3.94 -18.74
N GLN A 4 3.27 -3.52 -19.38
CA GLN A 4 3.07 -2.10 -19.72
C GLN A 4 2.83 -1.27 -18.44
N THR A 5 2.09 -1.81 -17.49
CA THR A 5 1.85 -1.14 -16.21
C THR A 5 3.16 -0.94 -15.45
N PHE A 6 4.01 -1.96 -15.36
CA PHE A 6 5.30 -1.84 -14.68
C PHE A 6 6.23 -0.87 -15.40
N LYS A 7 6.23 -0.87 -16.73
CA LYS A 7 7.00 0.11 -17.49
C LYS A 7 6.53 1.54 -17.21
N ASN A 8 5.23 1.75 -17.17
CA ASN A 8 4.67 3.07 -16.87
C ASN A 8 5.06 3.54 -15.46
N ILE A 9 5.06 2.63 -14.49
CA ILE A 9 5.51 2.93 -13.12
C ILE A 9 6.99 3.30 -13.13
N ASP A 10 7.82 2.53 -13.79
CA ASP A 10 9.26 2.82 -13.89
C ASP A 10 9.50 4.19 -14.51
N ASP A 11 8.76 4.56 -15.55
CA ASP A 11 8.87 5.87 -16.18
C ASP A 11 8.52 7.01 -15.21
N ILE A 12 7.51 6.81 -14.36
CA ILE A 12 7.16 7.77 -13.31
C ILE A 12 8.27 7.88 -12.28
N LEU A 13 8.78 6.77 -11.80
CA LEU A 13 9.81 6.74 -10.76
C LEU A 13 11.15 7.27 -11.27
N HIS A 14 11.44 7.10 -12.55
CA HIS A 14 12.65 7.64 -13.16
C HIS A 14 12.70 9.17 -13.08
N LYS A 15 11.55 9.82 -13.05
CA LYS A 15 11.45 11.27 -12.93
C LYS A 15 11.47 11.75 -11.48
N ASP A 16 11.35 10.84 -10.51
CA ASP A 16 11.28 11.22 -9.11
C ASP A 16 12.68 11.42 -8.53
N ALA A 17 12.89 12.53 -7.82
CA ALA A 17 14.19 12.89 -7.25
C ALA A 17 14.66 11.92 -6.17
N GLY A 18 13.73 11.18 -5.55
CA GLY A 18 14.05 10.22 -4.51
C GLY A 18 14.47 8.85 -5.02
N CYS A 19 14.32 8.58 -6.32
CA CYS A 19 14.59 7.28 -6.92
C CYS A 19 15.71 7.41 -7.94
N GLY A 20 16.90 6.87 -7.60
CA GLY A 20 18.11 7.05 -8.40
C GLY A 20 18.62 5.81 -9.11
N SER A 21 17.98 4.65 -8.93
CA SER A 21 18.45 3.39 -9.51
C SER A 21 17.29 2.45 -9.80
N GLU A 22 17.56 1.41 -10.60
CA GLU A 22 16.58 0.36 -10.87
C GLU A 22 16.14 -0.37 -9.60
N LEU A 23 17.06 -0.54 -8.65
CA LEU A 23 16.75 -1.12 -7.36
C LEU A 23 15.71 -0.27 -6.62
N ASP A 24 15.87 1.04 -6.65
CA ASP A 24 14.88 1.94 -6.04
C ASP A 24 13.50 1.78 -6.69
N TYR A 25 13.45 1.65 -8.02
CA TYR A 25 12.18 1.47 -8.74
C TYR A 25 11.50 0.16 -8.32
N VAL A 26 12.25 -0.92 -8.24
CA VAL A 26 11.73 -2.22 -7.83
C VAL A 26 11.22 -2.17 -6.40
N GLU A 27 11.98 -1.59 -5.48
CA GLU A 27 11.59 -1.49 -4.07
C GLU A 27 10.32 -0.66 -3.89
N GLN A 28 10.22 0.48 -4.57
CA GLN A 28 9.06 1.35 -4.44
C GLN A 28 7.80 0.70 -5.05
N THR A 29 7.92 0.11 -6.21
CA THR A 29 6.82 -0.65 -6.81
C THR A 29 6.38 -1.80 -5.91
N SER A 30 7.35 -2.49 -5.31
CA SER A 30 7.09 -3.68 -4.48
C SER A 30 6.29 -3.37 -3.23
N TRP A 31 6.60 -2.28 -2.52
CA TRP A 31 5.85 -2.02 -1.29
C TRP A 31 4.40 -1.61 -1.59
N VAL A 32 4.17 -0.85 -2.65
CA VAL A 32 2.80 -0.46 -3.04
C VAL A 32 2.02 -1.71 -3.48
N LEU A 33 2.63 -2.54 -4.33
CA LEU A 33 2.02 -3.77 -4.82
C LEU A 33 1.72 -4.75 -3.67
N PHE A 34 2.63 -4.86 -2.71
CA PHE A 34 2.43 -5.72 -1.55
C PHE A 34 1.22 -5.29 -0.73
N LEU A 35 1.04 -3.99 -0.51
CA LEU A 35 -0.10 -3.49 0.24
C LEU A 35 -1.42 -3.73 -0.51
N LYS A 36 -1.42 -3.58 -1.83
CA LYS A 36 -2.58 -3.91 -2.65
C LYS A 36 -2.91 -5.41 -2.55
N TYR A 37 -1.89 -6.26 -2.66
CA TYR A 37 -2.06 -7.71 -2.53
C TYR A 37 -2.62 -8.09 -1.15
N LEU A 38 -2.08 -7.51 -0.09
CA LEU A 38 -2.55 -7.78 1.27
C LEU A 38 -4.02 -7.36 1.44
N ASP A 39 -4.39 -6.22 0.88
CA ASP A 39 -5.78 -5.76 0.91
C ASP A 39 -6.72 -6.74 0.20
N ASP A 40 -6.34 -7.18 -0.99
CA ASP A 40 -7.13 -8.15 -1.75
C ASP A 40 -7.25 -9.48 -0.99
N LEU A 41 -6.17 -9.93 -0.37
CA LEU A 41 -6.17 -11.16 0.44
C LEU A 41 -7.12 -11.03 1.63
N GLU A 42 -7.09 -9.91 2.34
CA GLU A 42 -7.98 -9.70 3.49
C GLU A 42 -9.44 -9.60 3.06
N ASN A 43 -9.73 -8.97 1.94
CA ASN A 43 -11.08 -8.89 1.39
C ASN A 43 -11.60 -10.28 1.01
N ASP A 44 -10.75 -11.14 0.44
CA ASP A 44 -11.13 -12.52 0.13
C ASP A 44 -11.44 -13.32 1.39
N LYS A 45 -10.64 -13.15 2.45
CA LYS A 45 -10.87 -13.82 3.73
C LYS A 45 -12.14 -13.33 4.41
N GLN A 46 -12.41 -12.02 4.32
CA GLN A 46 -13.63 -11.44 4.85
C GLN A 46 -14.86 -12.02 4.15
N THR A 47 -14.83 -12.10 2.83
CA THR A 47 -15.92 -12.67 2.02
C THR A 47 -16.13 -14.15 2.35
N ALA A 48 -15.06 -14.93 2.45
CA ALA A 48 -15.14 -16.34 2.79
C ALA A 48 -15.75 -16.55 4.18
N ALA A 49 -15.37 -15.71 5.14
CA ALA A 49 -15.93 -15.78 6.49
C ALA A 49 -17.43 -15.47 6.50
N GLU A 50 -17.85 -14.45 5.78
CA GLU A 50 -19.27 -14.10 5.66
C GLU A 50 -20.10 -15.23 5.05
N LEU A 51 -19.57 -15.89 4.02
CA LEU A 51 -20.25 -17.01 3.34
C LEU A 51 -20.41 -18.24 4.25
N THR A 52 -19.55 -18.41 5.23
CA THR A 52 -19.58 -19.54 6.16
C THR A 52 -20.13 -19.19 7.54
N GLY A 53 -20.63 -17.96 7.70
CA GLY A 53 -21.19 -17.49 8.99
C GLY A 53 -20.13 -17.24 10.06
N LYS A 54 -18.87 -17.08 9.67
CA LYS A 54 -17.76 -16.81 10.59
C LYS A 54 -17.39 -15.34 10.56
N THR A 55 -16.62 -14.90 11.57
CA THR A 55 -16.11 -13.54 11.65
C THR A 55 -14.62 -13.54 11.33
N TYR A 56 -14.17 -12.61 10.49
CA TYR A 56 -12.77 -12.38 10.20
C TYR A 56 -12.35 -11.02 10.73
N THR A 57 -11.23 -10.98 11.47
CA THR A 57 -10.66 -9.73 11.96
C THR A 57 -9.50 -9.33 11.05
N ASN A 58 -9.60 -8.16 10.42
CA ASN A 58 -8.56 -7.66 9.54
C ASN A 58 -7.28 -7.35 10.30
N ILE A 59 -6.14 -7.70 9.69
CA ILE A 59 -4.82 -7.38 10.21
C ILE A 59 -4.60 -5.86 10.19
N ILE A 60 -4.97 -5.22 9.08
CA ILE A 60 -4.81 -3.78 8.90
C ILE A 60 -6.04 -3.06 9.45
N ALA A 61 -5.83 -2.10 10.35
CA ALA A 61 -6.90 -1.30 10.93
C ALA A 61 -7.61 -0.48 9.84
N PRO A 62 -8.93 -0.18 10.01
CA PRO A 62 -9.72 0.47 8.96
C PRO A 62 -9.09 1.73 8.38
N GLU A 63 -8.53 2.59 9.21
CA GLU A 63 -7.95 3.87 8.76
C GLU A 63 -6.68 3.72 7.91
N TYR A 64 -6.08 2.53 7.89
CA TYR A 64 -4.86 2.24 7.11
C TYR A 64 -5.13 1.30 5.93
N GLN A 65 -6.38 0.93 5.70
CA GLN A 65 -6.73 0.04 4.59
C GLN A 65 -6.65 0.75 3.25
N TRP A 66 -6.32 -0.02 2.22
CA TRP A 66 -6.12 0.49 0.85
C TRP A 66 -7.30 1.36 0.38
N ALA A 67 -8.53 0.93 0.63
CA ALA A 67 -9.71 1.66 0.20
C ALA A 67 -9.86 3.04 0.84
N VAL A 68 -9.18 3.30 1.95
CA VAL A 68 -9.28 4.58 2.66
C VAL A 68 -8.25 5.58 2.17
N TRP A 69 -6.99 5.16 2.04
CA TRP A 69 -5.91 6.10 1.69
C TRP A 69 -5.46 6.02 0.24
N ALA A 70 -5.51 4.82 -0.34
CA ALA A 70 -4.95 4.62 -1.68
C ALA A 70 -5.99 4.79 -2.77
N ALA A 71 -7.16 4.19 -2.62
CA ALA A 71 -8.18 4.18 -3.67
C ALA A 71 -9.59 4.29 -3.07
N PRO A 72 -9.90 5.39 -2.35
CA PRO A 72 -11.27 5.61 -1.88
C PRO A 72 -12.18 5.83 -3.09
N LYS A 73 -13.24 5.05 -3.18
CA LYS A 73 -14.17 5.09 -4.31
C LYS A 73 -15.58 5.45 -3.85
N LEU A 74 -16.26 6.22 -4.67
CA LEU A 74 -17.69 6.49 -4.51
C LEU A 74 -18.51 5.25 -4.92
N ASN A 75 -19.80 5.27 -4.61
CA ASN A 75 -20.72 4.17 -4.95
C ASN A 75 -20.75 3.85 -6.45
N ASN A 76 -20.44 4.84 -7.30
CA ASN A 76 -20.40 4.66 -8.77
C ASN A 76 -19.06 4.13 -9.28
N GLY A 77 -18.12 3.78 -8.39
CA GLY A 77 -16.81 3.28 -8.77
C GLY A 77 -15.76 4.33 -9.10
N LYS A 78 -16.14 5.61 -9.09
CA LYS A 78 -15.18 6.70 -9.33
C LYS A 78 -14.41 7.02 -8.07
N ILE A 79 -13.17 7.54 -8.23
CA ILE A 79 -12.34 7.95 -7.10
C ILE A 79 -13.01 9.12 -6.37
N ASP A 80 -13.04 9.03 -5.04
CA ASP A 80 -13.57 10.09 -4.19
C ASP A 80 -12.70 11.34 -4.29
N HIS A 81 -13.32 12.52 -4.41
CA HIS A 81 -12.61 13.80 -4.44
C HIS A 81 -11.83 14.08 -3.16
N ASN A 82 -12.20 13.44 -2.05
CA ASN A 82 -11.51 13.59 -0.78
C ASN A 82 -10.30 12.66 -0.64
N ALA A 83 -9.96 11.90 -1.69
CA ALA A 83 -8.79 11.04 -1.70
C ALA A 83 -7.51 11.85 -1.45
N PHE A 84 -6.59 11.26 -0.70
CA PHE A 84 -5.29 11.89 -0.48
C PHE A 84 -4.55 12.11 -1.79
N THR A 85 -4.03 13.30 -1.99
CA THR A 85 -3.24 13.66 -3.17
C THR A 85 -2.07 14.53 -2.74
N GLY A 86 -1.06 14.62 -3.60
CA GLY A 86 0.08 15.51 -3.39
C GLY A 86 0.75 15.29 -2.04
N ASP A 87 1.03 16.37 -1.35
CA ASP A 87 1.73 16.35 -0.08
C ASP A 87 0.94 15.63 1.01
N ASP A 88 -0.38 15.68 0.99
CA ASP A 88 -1.22 14.98 1.97
C ASP A 88 -1.04 13.45 1.87
N LEU A 89 -0.99 12.93 0.65
CA LEU A 89 -0.73 11.51 0.45
C LEU A 89 0.68 11.13 0.91
N LEU A 90 1.66 11.93 0.56
CA LEU A 90 3.05 11.71 0.93
C LEU A 90 3.22 11.73 2.44
N ASP A 91 2.63 12.72 3.11
CA ASP A 91 2.69 12.86 4.57
C ASP A 91 2.01 11.68 5.26
N PHE A 92 0.87 11.24 4.76
CA PHE A 92 0.18 10.08 5.31
C PHE A 92 1.07 8.83 5.26
N VAL A 93 1.67 8.57 4.10
CA VAL A 93 2.52 7.39 3.90
C VAL A 93 3.73 7.45 4.83
N ASN A 94 4.43 8.59 4.87
CA ASN A 94 5.68 8.72 5.61
C ASN A 94 5.49 8.83 7.11
N GLN A 95 4.44 9.52 7.56
CA GLN A 95 4.27 9.87 8.99
C GLN A 95 3.29 8.97 9.72
N LYS A 96 2.39 8.29 9.01
CA LYS A 96 1.35 7.46 9.61
C LYS A 96 1.40 6.01 9.17
N LEU A 97 1.40 5.75 7.87
CA LEU A 97 1.28 4.39 7.34
C LEU A 97 2.53 3.55 7.65
N PHE A 98 3.71 4.00 7.25
CA PHE A 98 4.93 3.23 7.49
C PHE A 98 5.21 3.04 8.98
N PRO A 99 5.11 4.07 9.84
CA PRO A 99 5.26 3.85 11.28
C PRO A 99 4.25 2.84 11.86
N TYR A 100 3.00 2.87 11.38
CA TYR A 100 1.99 1.90 11.80
C TYR A 100 2.40 0.47 11.41
N LEU A 101 2.83 0.28 10.15
CA LEU A 101 3.21 -1.05 9.66
C LEU A 101 4.45 -1.60 10.35
N LYS A 102 5.42 -0.75 10.68
CA LYS A 102 6.62 -1.15 11.42
C LYS A 102 6.30 -1.74 12.79
N LYS A 103 5.27 -1.26 13.45
CA LYS A 103 4.90 -1.71 14.80
C LYS A 103 4.50 -3.18 14.84
N PHE A 104 4.08 -3.75 13.72
CA PHE A 104 3.73 -5.16 13.67
C PHE A 104 4.90 -6.08 14.03
N LYS A 105 6.13 -5.67 13.80
CA LYS A 105 7.30 -6.47 14.15
C LYS A 105 7.40 -6.73 15.65
N THR A 106 7.00 -5.75 16.47
CA THR A 106 7.04 -5.87 17.92
C THR A 106 5.71 -6.32 18.53
N SER A 107 4.59 -6.08 17.87
CA SER A 107 3.26 -6.43 18.37
C SER A 107 2.78 -7.82 17.95
N ALA A 108 3.43 -8.44 16.96
CA ALA A 108 3.04 -9.77 16.48
C ALA A 108 3.30 -10.84 17.54
N GLU A 109 2.42 -11.83 17.59
CA GLU A 109 2.52 -12.91 18.58
C GLU A 109 3.74 -13.81 18.35
N SER A 110 4.13 -14.01 17.08
CA SER A 110 5.30 -14.82 16.74
C SER A 110 5.87 -14.42 15.38
N ALA A 111 7.11 -14.86 15.11
CA ALA A 111 7.77 -14.62 13.83
C ALA A 111 7.13 -15.37 12.65
N ASN A 112 6.23 -16.29 12.91
CA ASN A 112 5.56 -17.07 11.87
C ASN A 112 4.25 -16.43 11.39
N THR A 113 3.88 -15.28 11.93
CA THR A 113 2.64 -14.62 11.57
C THR A 113 2.81 -13.68 10.38
N ILE A 114 1.72 -13.39 9.68
CA ILE A 114 1.71 -12.40 8.60
C ILE A 114 2.03 -11.02 9.18
N GLU A 115 1.51 -10.72 10.37
CA GLU A 115 1.77 -9.44 11.07
C GLU A 115 3.27 -9.20 11.24
N TYR A 116 4.01 -10.21 11.69
CA TYR A 116 5.46 -10.08 11.87
C TYR A 116 6.15 -9.80 10.53
N LYS A 117 5.76 -10.50 9.47
CA LYS A 117 6.36 -10.31 8.14
C LYS A 117 6.09 -8.92 7.60
N VAL A 118 4.89 -8.39 7.80
CA VAL A 118 4.57 -7.01 7.43
C VAL A 118 5.50 -6.04 8.15
N GLY A 119 5.64 -6.18 9.47
CA GLY A 119 6.52 -5.33 10.26
C GLY A 119 7.98 -5.43 9.82
N GLU A 120 8.46 -6.62 9.49
CA GLU A 120 9.83 -6.83 9.03
C GLU A 120 10.08 -6.13 7.70
N ILE A 121 9.18 -6.28 6.73
CA ILE A 121 9.29 -5.65 5.41
C ILE A 121 9.37 -4.13 5.57
N PHE A 122 8.44 -3.54 6.33
CA PHE A 122 8.36 -2.09 6.45
C PHE A 122 9.34 -1.49 7.47
N SER A 123 10.08 -2.32 8.19
CA SER A 123 11.23 -1.88 8.98
C SER A 123 12.47 -1.67 8.12
N GLU A 124 12.59 -2.41 7.02
CA GLU A 124 13.75 -2.33 6.13
C GLU A 124 13.53 -1.41 4.93
N LEU A 125 12.30 -1.37 4.42
CA LEU A 125 11.94 -0.50 3.29
C LEU A 125 11.59 0.90 3.78
N LYS A 126 11.87 1.89 2.92
CA LYS A 126 11.46 3.27 3.13
C LYS A 126 10.78 3.78 1.88
N ASN A 127 9.82 4.67 2.05
CA ASN A 127 9.30 5.40 0.91
C ASN A 127 10.36 6.40 0.43
N ARG A 128 10.82 6.23 -0.81
CA ARG A 128 11.80 7.12 -1.44
C ARG A 128 11.16 8.10 -2.40
N ILE A 129 9.90 7.89 -2.75
CA ILE A 129 9.18 8.78 -3.65
C ILE A 129 8.99 10.13 -2.95
N GLN A 130 9.51 11.20 -3.56
CA GLN A 130 9.48 12.54 -2.99
C GLN A 130 8.34 13.40 -3.52
N SER A 131 7.76 13.04 -4.66
CA SER A 131 6.64 13.75 -5.24
C SER A 131 5.33 13.05 -4.89
N GLY A 132 4.45 13.72 -4.18
CA GLY A 132 3.12 13.19 -3.90
C GLY A 132 2.30 12.94 -5.16
N TYR A 133 2.53 13.74 -6.20
CA TYR A 133 1.92 13.53 -7.51
C TYR A 133 2.36 12.19 -8.12
N ASN A 134 3.67 11.91 -8.09
CA ASN A 134 4.20 10.64 -8.60
C ASN A 134 3.67 9.46 -7.80
N LEU A 135 3.64 9.58 -6.46
CA LEU A 135 3.10 8.53 -5.60
C LEU A 135 1.63 8.25 -5.93
N ARG A 136 0.82 9.29 -6.14
CA ARG A 136 -0.58 9.13 -6.51
C ARG A 136 -0.73 8.39 -7.83
N GLU A 137 0.10 8.71 -8.81
CA GLU A 137 0.06 8.03 -10.10
C GLU A 137 0.45 6.55 -10.00
N VAL A 138 1.50 6.23 -9.23
CA VAL A 138 1.92 4.84 -9.01
C VAL A 138 0.80 4.04 -8.34
N VAL A 139 0.19 4.59 -7.30
CA VAL A 139 -0.92 3.94 -6.61
C VAL A 139 -2.10 3.70 -7.56
N ASN A 140 -2.43 4.70 -8.38
CA ASN A 140 -3.53 4.57 -9.34
C ASN A 140 -3.27 3.48 -10.39
N LEU A 141 -2.03 3.33 -10.84
CA LEU A 141 -1.67 2.30 -11.81
C LEU A 141 -1.74 0.89 -11.21
N ILE A 142 -1.39 0.76 -9.93
CA ILE A 142 -1.44 -0.52 -9.23
C ILE A 142 -2.87 -0.91 -8.85
N ASP A 143 -3.68 0.09 -8.50
CA ASP A 143 -5.08 -0.15 -8.19
C ASP A 143 -5.85 -0.56 -9.46
#